data_70cb7f3178a5bed41f400b4d220f30b6
#
_entry.id   70cb7f3178a5bed41f400b4d220f30b6
#
_cell.length_a   1.000
_cell.length_b   1.000
_cell.length_c   1.000
_cell.angle_alpha   90.00
_cell.angle_beta   90.00
_cell.angle_gamma   90.00
#
_symmetry.space_group_name_H-M   'P 1'
#
loop_
_entity.id
_entity.type
_entity.pdbx_description
1 polymer ?
#
loop_
_entity_poly.entity_id
_entity_poly.type
_entity_poly.pdbx_seq_one_letter_code
_entity_poly.pdbx_strand_id
1 'polypeptide(L)'
;MIILLGGNTFALDFPINEALYEAIGNSGYDFSILGFAYQISADYANQYGLEFTTYNLLISIFSVLLIAWQIQKHARNYNLAFALLYLYPFVEMVIQKRFLPAMALSLWALQYLNRDGWKNQAKFFGIFILALGFHSAVVFYIVFWLLDRFTHKGFTRNKKFIMALIWGGLCVVSSMIPSLAGIIFPADKVELYFETYAESSDIFKFLFWASL
;
A
#
# COMPACT_ATOMS: atom_id res chain seq x y z
N MET A 1 -6.66 -15.62 -9.09
CA MET A 1 -6.18 -14.34 -8.52
C MET A 1 -6.28 -13.19 -9.52
N ILE A 2 -5.61 -13.22 -10.67
CA ILE A 2 -5.60 -12.11 -11.65
C ILE A 2 -7.02 -11.69 -12.08
N ILE A 3 -7.89 -12.65 -12.41
CA ILE A 3 -9.28 -12.37 -12.84
C ILE A 3 -10.07 -11.68 -11.71
N LEU A 4 -9.90 -12.13 -10.46
CA LEU A 4 -10.60 -11.53 -9.33
C LEU A 4 -10.08 -10.13 -8.99
N LEU A 5 -8.79 -9.88 -9.20
CA LEU A 5 -8.18 -8.58 -8.91
C LEU A 5 -8.39 -7.59 -10.05
N GLY A 6 -8.15 -8.01 -11.27
CA GLY A 6 -8.20 -7.15 -12.45
C GLY A 6 -9.59 -7.05 -13.10
N GLY A 7 -10.36 -8.15 -13.11
CA GLY A 7 -11.66 -8.22 -13.75
C GLY A 7 -12.87 -7.95 -12.82
N ASN A 8 -12.64 -7.69 -11.51
CA ASN A 8 -13.73 -7.42 -10.59
C ASN A 8 -14.20 -5.96 -10.73
N THR A 9 -15.34 -5.77 -11.39
CA THR A 9 -16.01 -4.46 -11.53
C THR A 9 -16.97 -4.15 -10.38
N PHE A 10 -17.21 -5.11 -9.48
CA PHE A 10 -18.12 -4.96 -8.33
C PHE A 10 -17.40 -4.51 -7.04
N ALA A 11 -16.09 -4.25 -7.09
CA ALA A 11 -15.36 -3.73 -5.95
C ALA A 11 -15.89 -2.33 -5.57
N LEU A 12 -15.98 -2.05 -4.27
CA LEU A 12 -16.49 -0.77 -3.75
C LEU A 12 -15.74 0.44 -4.32
N ASP A 13 -14.42 0.31 -4.49
CA ASP A 13 -13.56 1.38 -5.03
C ASP A 13 -13.57 1.44 -6.57
N PHE A 14 -14.22 0.50 -7.26
CA PHE A 14 -14.16 0.45 -8.72
C PHE A 14 -14.72 1.72 -9.37
N PRO A 15 -15.95 2.17 -9.04
CA PRO A 15 -16.52 3.37 -9.66
C PRO A 15 -15.71 4.63 -9.39
N ILE A 16 -15.15 4.76 -8.18
CA ILE A 16 -14.33 5.91 -7.79
C ILE A 16 -13.02 5.94 -8.59
N ASN A 17 -12.37 4.78 -8.75
CA ASN A 17 -11.13 4.69 -9.50
C ASN A 17 -11.35 4.84 -11.02
N GLU A 18 -12.49 4.39 -11.54
CA GLU A 18 -12.91 4.60 -12.94
C GLU A 18 -13.15 6.09 -13.21
N ALA A 19 -13.95 6.76 -12.38
CA ALA A 19 -14.17 8.19 -12.50
C ALA A 19 -12.88 9.01 -12.40
N LEU A 20 -11.95 8.63 -11.51
CA LEU A 20 -10.65 9.26 -11.43
C LEU A 20 -9.80 9.02 -12.69
N TYR A 21 -9.83 7.82 -13.25
CA TYR A 21 -9.14 7.48 -14.48
C TYR A 21 -9.65 8.32 -15.66
N GLU A 22 -10.96 8.45 -15.81
CA GLU A 22 -11.59 9.28 -16.85
C GLU A 22 -11.29 10.77 -16.65
N ALA A 23 -11.32 11.25 -15.40
CA ALA A 23 -10.97 12.64 -15.09
C ALA A 23 -9.52 12.96 -15.48
N ILE A 24 -8.57 12.05 -15.23
CA ILE A 24 -7.17 12.19 -15.66
C ILE A 24 -7.07 12.25 -17.17
N GLY A 25 -7.82 11.42 -17.91
CA GLY A 25 -7.85 11.43 -19.38
C GLY A 25 -8.39 12.73 -19.95
N ASN A 26 -9.34 13.38 -19.28
CA ASN A 26 -9.99 14.59 -19.76
C ASN A 26 -9.24 15.89 -19.41
N SER A 27 -8.63 15.96 -18.23
CA SER A 27 -8.04 17.20 -17.70
C SER A 27 -6.53 17.11 -17.45
N GLY A 28 -5.91 15.95 -17.73
CA GLY A 28 -4.55 15.66 -17.32
C GLY A 28 -4.48 15.37 -15.81
N TYR A 29 -3.26 15.30 -15.29
CA TYR A 29 -3.05 15.02 -13.87
C TYR A 29 -2.50 16.25 -13.13
N ASP A 30 -3.01 16.44 -11.91
CA ASP A 30 -2.40 17.37 -10.96
C ASP A 30 -1.28 16.65 -10.21
N PHE A 31 -0.07 17.20 -10.26
CA PHE A 31 1.06 16.60 -9.58
C PHE A 31 0.85 16.60 -8.07
N SER A 32 0.68 15.40 -7.51
CA SER A 32 0.67 15.17 -6.07
C SER A 32 1.71 14.10 -5.76
N ILE A 33 2.54 14.32 -4.75
CA ILE A 33 3.52 13.32 -4.28
C ILE A 33 2.84 11.99 -3.95
N LEU A 34 1.62 12.05 -3.42
CA LEU A 34 0.80 10.89 -3.14
C LEU A 34 -0.09 10.59 -4.35
N GLY A 35 0.19 9.49 -5.04
CA GLY A 35 -0.61 9.05 -6.18
C GLY A 35 -0.04 9.37 -7.57
N PHE A 36 1.13 10.04 -7.66
CA PHE A 36 1.71 10.45 -8.95
C PHE A 36 1.94 9.28 -9.92
N ALA A 37 2.37 8.12 -9.42
CA ALA A 37 2.66 6.97 -10.30
C ALA A 37 1.36 6.38 -10.89
N TYR A 38 0.27 6.38 -10.10
CA TYR A 38 -1.04 6.02 -10.62
C TYR A 38 -1.49 7.03 -11.68
N GLN A 39 -1.40 8.32 -11.38
CA GLN A 39 -1.84 9.38 -12.31
C GLN A 39 -1.08 9.35 -13.61
N ILE A 40 0.27 9.27 -13.57
CA ILE A 40 1.09 9.16 -14.77
C ILE A 40 0.75 7.91 -15.59
N SER A 41 0.62 6.75 -14.93
CA SER A 41 0.31 5.52 -15.65
C SER A 41 -1.10 5.52 -16.24
N ALA A 42 -2.08 6.15 -15.56
CA ALA A 42 -3.43 6.33 -16.04
C ALA A 42 -3.50 7.30 -17.23
N ASP A 43 -2.76 8.41 -17.16
CA ASP A 43 -2.67 9.38 -18.24
C ASP A 43 -2.11 8.74 -19.52
N TYR A 44 -0.98 8.01 -19.41
CA TYR A 44 -0.44 7.25 -20.54
C TYR A 44 -1.45 6.25 -21.10
N ALA A 45 -2.13 5.49 -20.24
CA ALA A 45 -3.13 4.52 -20.68
C ALA A 45 -4.29 5.18 -21.44
N ASN A 46 -4.79 6.33 -20.95
CA ASN A 46 -5.79 7.13 -21.64
C ASN A 46 -5.31 7.64 -23.01
N GLN A 47 -4.07 8.11 -23.13
CA GLN A 47 -3.49 8.55 -24.39
C GLN A 47 -3.43 7.44 -25.44
N TYR A 48 -3.30 6.18 -25.02
CA TYR A 48 -3.39 5.00 -25.89
C TYR A 48 -4.81 4.48 -26.08
N GLY A 49 -5.82 5.16 -25.57
CA GLY A 49 -7.24 4.78 -25.71
C GLY A 49 -7.62 3.51 -24.95
N LEU A 50 -6.90 3.17 -23.87
CA LEU A 50 -7.25 2.02 -23.04
C LEU A 50 -8.42 2.38 -22.14
N GLU A 51 -9.43 1.49 -22.09
CA GLU A 51 -10.49 1.57 -21.09
C GLU A 51 -9.95 1.25 -19.69
N PHE A 52 -10.58 1.81 -18.65
CA PHE A 52 -10.19 1.57 -17.25
C PHE A 52 -10.11 0.09 -16.90
N THR A 53 -11.05 -0.73 -17.38
CA THR A 53 -11.08 -2.18 -17.15
C THR A 53 -9.82 -2.86 -17.68
N THR A 54 -9.39 -2.51 -18.88
CA THR A 54 -8.16 -3.04 -19.50
C THR A 54 -6.92 -2.56 -18.76
N TYR A 55 -6.84 -1.28 -18.42
CA TYR A 55 -5.76 -0.71 -17.61
C TYR A 55 -5.64 -1.42 -16.26
N ASN A 56 -6.75 -1.55 -15.53
CA ASN A 56 -6.79 -2.23 -14.24
C ASN A 56 -6.35 -3.70 -14.34
N LEU A 57 -6.75 -4.40 -15.40
CA LEU A 57 -6.32 -5.78 -15.66
C LEU A 57 -4.80 -5.87 -15.88
N LEU A 58 -4.23 -5.00 -16.71
CA LEU A 58 -2.78 -4.97 -16.98
C LEU A 58 -1.97 -4.67 -15.72
N ILE A 59 -2.36 -3.68 -14.94
CA ILE A 59 -1.72 -3.36 -13.66
C ILE A 59 -1.83 -4.53 -12.68
N SER A 60 -2.97 -5.21 -12.64
CA SER A 60 -3.18 -6.38 -11.79
C SER A 60 -2.32 -7.57 -12.21
N ILE A 61 -2.18 -7.84 -13.50
CA ILE A 61 -1.28 -8.87 -14.03
C ILE A 61 0.16 -8.60 -13.60
N PHE A 62 0.65 -7.38 -13.88
CA PHE A 62 2.01 -6.96 -13.49
C PHE A 62 2.24 -7.13 -11.99
N SER A 63 1.32 -6.64 -11.17
CA SER A 63 1.44 -6.66 -9.71
C SER A 63 1.45 -8.08 -9.16
N VAL A 64 0.54 -8.94 -9.63
CA VAL A 64 0.47 -10.35 -9.20
C VAL A 64 1.72 -11.12 -9.60
N LEU A 65 2.23 -10.91 -10.81
CA LEU A 65 3.46 -11.55 -11.26
C LEU A 65 4.66 -11.09 -10.42
N LEU A 66 4.73 -9.80 -10.09
CA LEU A 66 5.79 -9.26 -9.25
C LEU A 66 5.71 -9.83 -7.82
N ILE A 67 4.52 -9.91 -7.22
CA ILE A 67 4.31 -10.52 -5.89
C ILE A 67 4.72 -12.00 -5.94
N ALA A 68 4.23 -12.75 -6.93
CA ALA A 68 4.53 -14.16 -7.07
C ALA A 68 6.04 -14.42 -7.20
N TRP A 69 6.71 -13.61 -8.02
CA TRP A 69 8.17 -13.67 -8.16
C TRP A 69 8.89 -13.40 -6.84
N GLN A 70 8.48 -12.37 -6.09
CA GLN A 70 9.09 -12.06 -4.79
C GLN A 70 8.87 -13.18 -3.77
N ILE A 71 7.67 -13.74 -3.69
CA ILE A 71 7.35 -14.86 -2.80
C ILE A 71 8.21 -16.08 -3.16
N GLN A 72 8.26 -16.46 -4.43
CA GLN A 72 9.06 -17.63 -4.87
C GLN A 72 10.54 -17.45 -4.59
N LYS A 73 11.06 -16.22 -4.74
CA LYS A 73 12.47 -15.92 -4.55
C LYS A 73 12.91 -15.86 -3.09
N HIS A 74 12.04 -15.39 -2.20
CA HIS A 74 12.43 -15.04 -0.84
C HIS A 74 11.76 -15.88 0.25
N ALA A 75 10.60 -16.50 -0.03
CA ALA A 75 9.91 -17.30 0.96
C ALA A 75 10.50 -18.71 1.04
N ARG A 76 10.86 -19.16 2.25
CA ARG A 76 11.31 -20.54 2.51
C ARG A 76 10.22 -21.56 2.20
N ASN A 77 8.97 -21.18 2.47
CA ASN A 77 7.77 -21.97 2.14
C ASN A 77 6.81 -21.09 1.36
N TYR A 78 6.92 -21.12 0.04
CA TYR A 78 6.10 -20.29 -0.84
C TYR A 78 4.62 -20.67 -0.80
N ASN A 79 4.28 -21.94 -0.56
CA ASN A 79 2.87 -22.36 -0.42
C ASN A 79 2.21 -21.72 0.78
N LEU A 80 2.90 -21.70 1.94
CA LEU A 80 2.41 -21.02 3.13
C LEU A 80 2.31 -19.51 2.90
N ALA A 81 3.30 -18.92 2.25
CA ALA A 81 3.29 -17.48 1.95
C ALA A 81 2.11 -17.10 1.03
N PHE A 82 1.81 -17.91 0.01
CA PHE A 82 0.62 -17.72 -0.82
C PHE A 82 -0.69 -17.93 -0.04
N ALA A 83 -0.74 -18.95 0.83
CA ALA A 83 -1.92 -19.17 1.67
C ALA A 83 -2.19 -17.97 2.59
N LEU A 84 -1.15 -17.42 3.24
CA LEU A 84 -1.27 -16.22 4.07
C LEU A 84 -1.66 -14.98 3.25
N LEU A 85 -1.12 -14.83 2.03
CA LEU A 85 -1.51 -13.76 1.12
C LEU A 85 -3.02 -13.82 0.78
N TYR A 86 -3.56 -15.02 0.57
CA TYR A 86 -4.99 -15.22 0.32
C TYR A 86 -5.86 -14.94 1.55
N LEU A 87 -5.36 -15.25 2.75
CA LEU A 87 -6.13 -15.06 3.97
C LEU A 87 -6.32 -13.59 4.32
N TYR A 88 -5.30 -12.76 4.10
CA TYR A 88 -5.35 -11.42 4.64
C TYR A 88 -5.28 -10.29 3.61
N PRO A 89 -4.16 -9.99 2.92
CA PRO A 89 -4.16 -8.79 2.08
C PRO A 89 -4.94 -8.97 0.78
N PHE A 90 -5.35 -10.20 0.44
CA PHE A 90 -6.06 -10.46 -0.82
C PHE A 90 -7.39 -9.71 -0.90
N VAL A 91 -8.16 -9.68 0.17
CA VAL A 91 -9.45 -8.97 0.21
C VAL A 91 -9.24 -7.47 0.01
N GLU A 92 -8.25 -6.90 0.69
CA GLU A 92 -7.88 -5.50 0.52
C GLU A 92 -7.42 -5.18 -0.91
N MET A 93 -6.64 -6.06 -1.52
CA MET A 93 -6.20 -5.91 -2.91
C MET A 93 -7.35 -5.98 -3.91
N VAL A 94 -8.40 -6.79 -3.63
CA VAL A 94 -9.60 -6.87 -4.47
C VAL A 94 -10.42 -5.58 -4.37
N ILE A 95 -10.53 -5.02 -3.17
CA ILE A 95 -11.29 -3.80 -2.91
C ILE A 95 -10.50 -2.58 -3.39
N GLN A 96 -9.27 -2.41 -2.92
CA GLN A 96 -8.44 -1.23 -3.17
C GLN A 96 -7.53 -1.43 -4.39
N LYS A 97 -8.00 -1.07 -5.58
CA LYS A 97 -7.29 -1.31 -6.84
C LYS A 97 -5.90 -0.71 -6.91
N ARG A 98 -5.69 0.48 -6.34
CA ARG A 98 -4.38 1.16 -6.31
C ARG A 98 -3.42 0.59 -5.26
N PHE A 99 -3.94 -0.11 -4.26
CA PHE A 99 -3.12 -0.73 -3.22
C PHE A 99 -2.32 -1.93 -3.75
N LEU A 100 -2.86 -2.68 -4.69
CA LEU A 100 -2.22 -3.86 -5.26
C LEU A 100 -0.83 -3.57 -5.88
N PRO A 101 -0.67 -2.62 -6.82
CA PRO A 101 0.64 -2.28 -7.37
C PRO A 101 1.57 -1.67 -6.31
N ALA A 102 1.02 -0.87 -5.38
CA ALA A 102 1.79 -0.30 -4.29
C ALA A 102 2.38 -1.38 -3.38
N MET A 103 1.61 -2.39 -3.01
CA MET A 103 2.06 -3.54 -2.23
C MET A 103 3.11 -4.37 -3.00
N ALA A 104 2.89 -4.63 -4.29
CA ALA A 104 3.83 -5.39 -5.10
C ALA A 104 5.21 -4.72 -5.16
N LEU A 105 5.24 -3.40 -5.35
CA LEU A 105 6.47 -2.59 -5.34
C LEU A 105 7.09 -2.54 -3.95
N SER A 106 6.30 -2.44 -2.89
CA SER A 106 6.81 -2.45 -1.51
C SER A 106 7.50 -3.76 -1.18
N LEU A 107 6.90 -4.89 -1.52
CA LEU A 107 7.56 -6.21 -1.37
C LEU A 107 8.85 -6.28 -2.18
N TRP A 108 8.88 -5.69 -3.37
CA TRP A 108 10.12 -5.60 -4.14
C TRP A 108 11.17 -4.73 -3.47
N ALA A 109 10.80 -3.60 -2.87
CA ALA A 109 11.71 -2.74 -2.13
C ALA A 109 12.36 -3.47 -0.94
N LEU A 110 11.59 -4.29 -0.20
CA LEU A 110 12.07 -4.99 1.00
C LEU A 110 13.30 -5.88 0.76
N GLN A 111 13.51 -6.41 -0.45
CA GLN A 111 14.70 -7.21 -0.77
C GLN A 111 16.03 -6.45 -0.61
N TYR A 112 15.98 -5.12 -0.56
CA TYR A 112 17.17 -4.27 -0.42
C TYR A 112 17.48 -3.88 1.04
N LEU A 113 16.60 -4.22 1.99
CA LEU A 113 16.79 -3.88 3.40
C LEU A 113 18.02 -4.53 3.99
N ASN A 114 18.18 -5.85 3.82
CA ASN A 114 19.26 -6.64 4.40
C ASN A 114 20.60 -6.51 3.64
N ARG A 115 20.74 -5.51 2.77
CA ARG A 115 21.93 -5.30 1.98
C ARG A 115 22.60 -4.00 2.37
N ASP A 116 23.83 -4.10 2.86
CA ASP A 116 24.62 -2.93 3.18
C ASP A 116 24.99 -2.09 1.95
N GLY A 117 25.26 -0.83 2.20
CA GLY A 117 25.71 0.11 1.19
C GLY A 117 24.64 1.08 0.69
N TRP A 118 25.08 2.30 0.41
CA TRP A 118 24.21 3.40 -0.01
C TRP A 118 23.40 3.10 -1.28
N LYS A 119 23.97 2.31 -2.22
CA LYS A 119 23.31 1.93 -3.47
C LYS A 119 22.04 1.10 -3.22
N ASN A 120 22.08 0.20 -2.23
CA ASN A 120 20.91 -0.61 -1.88
C ASN A 120 19.86 0.23 -1.17
N GLN A 121 20.28 1.16 -0.33
CA GLN A 121 19.37 2.12 0.31
C GLN A 121 18.69 3.01 -0.74
N ALA A 122 19.44 3.52 -1.71
CA ALA A 122 18.88 4.31 -2.81
C ALA A 122 17.85 3.51 -3.63
N LYS A 123 18.12 2.22 -3.90
CA LYS A 123 17.16 1.33 -4.57
C LYS A 123 15.89 1.12 -3.73
N PHE A 124 16.06 0.87 -2.42
CA PHE A 124 14.92 0.74 -1.51
C PHE A 124 14.03 1.98 -1.57
N PHE A 125 14.60 3.16 -1.33
CA PHE A 125 13.83 4.40 -1.32
C PHE A 125 13.25 4.76 -2.69
N GLY A 126 13.97 4.52 -3.79
CA GLY A 126 13.47 4.76 -5.13
C GLY A 126 12.22 3.94 -5.46
N ILE A 127 12.26 2.62 -5.16
CA ILE A 127 11.09 1.74 -5.36
C ILE A 127 9.98 2.07 -4.35
N PHE A 128 10.33 2.42 -3.12
CA PHE A 128 9.38 2.79 -2.08
C PHE A 128 8.62 4.09 -2.43
N ILE A 129 9.31 5.10 -2.95
CA ILE A 129 8.69 6.34 -3.45
C ILE A 129 7.74 6.02 -4.62
N LEU A 130 8.14 5.14 -5.53
CA LEU A 130 7.27 4.70 -6.62
C LEU A 130 6.02 3.99 -6.08
N ALA A 131 6.15 3.17 -5.05
CA ALA A 131 5.03 2.51 -4.38
C ALA A 131 4.08 3.54 -3.70
N LEU A 132 4.63 4.55 -3.02
CA LEU A 132 3.85 5.69 -2.49
C LEU A 132 3.11 6.44 -3.59
N GLY A 133 3.68 6.52 -4.79
CA GLY A 133 3.04 7.10 -5.96
C GLY A 133 1.80 6.34 -6.44
N PHE A 134 1.60 5.08 -6.04
CA PHE A 134 0.36 4.36 -6.28
C PHE A 134 -0.63 4.48 -5.12
N HIS A 135 -0.15 4.34 -3.87
CA HIS A 135 -1.04 4.37 -2.70
C HIS A 135 -0.33 4.84 -1.43
N SER A 136 -0.92 5.82 -0.75
CA SER A 136 -0.34 6.46 0.44
C SER A 136 -0.17 5.52 1.64
N ALA A 137 -1.02 4.50 1.80
CA ALA A 137 -0.92 3.54 2.90
C ALA A 137 0.43 2.81 2.96
N VAL A 138 1.16 2.77 1.85
CA VAL A 138 2.52 2.21 1.81
C VAL A 138 3.49 2.91 2.76
N VAL A 139 3.21 4.16 3.16
CA VAL A 139 4.05 4.88 4.12
C VAL A 139 4.32 4.08 5.40
N PHE A 140 3.35 3.28 5.83
CA PHE A 140 3.50 2.41 7.00
C PHE A 140 4.59 1.34 6.83
N TYR A 141 4.95 0.96 5.62
CA TYR A 141 6.02 -0.01 5.37
C TYR A 141 7.42 0.54 5.60
N ILE A 142 7.58 1.86 5.80
CA ILE A 142 8.83 2.46 6.28
C ILE A 142 9.26 1.88 7.63
N VAL A 143 8.30 1.37 8.41
CA VAL A 143 8.55 0.69 9.68
C VAL A 143 9.50 -0.51 9.48
N PHE A 144 9.38 -1.25 8.38
CA PHE A 144 10.29 -2.38 8.10
C PHE A 144 11.74 -1.91 7.91
N TRP A 145 11.93 -0.75 7.27
CA TRP A 145 13.26 -0.15 7.15
C TRP A 145 13.80 0.29 8.51
N LEU A 146 12.98 0.92 9.34
CA LEU A 146 13.36 1.27 10.70
C LEU A 146 13.72 0.02 11.51
N LEU A 147 12.88 -1.01 11.47
CA LEU A 147 13.12 -2.29 12.15
C LEU A 147 14.45 -2.91 11.72
N ASP A 148 14.74 -2.98 10.42
CA ASP A 148 16.00 -3.48 9.90
C ASP A 148 17.19 -2.72 10.49
N ARG A 149 17.15 -1.40 10.48
CA ARG A 149 18.20 -0.56 11.06
C ARG A 149 18.39 -0.76 12.55
N PHE A 150 17.32 -0.93 13.30
CA PHE A 150 17.42 -1.19 14.74
C PHE A 150 17.88 -2.62 15.07
N THR A 151 17.56 -3.59 14.23
CA THR A 151 17.83 -5.01 14.49
C THR A 151 19.14 -5.51 13.91
N HIS A 152 19.73 -4.81 12.96
CA HIS A 152 20.91 -5.23 12.20
C HIS A 152 22.12 -5.66 13.06
N LYS A 153 22.28 -5.09 14.25
CA LYS A 153 23.35 -5.46 15.24
C LYS A 153 22.85 -6.35 16.39
N GLY A 154 21.75 -7.05 16.18
CA GLY A 154 21.12 -7.91 17.18
C GLY A 154 20.19 -7.17 18.15
N PHE A 155 19.29 -7.91 18.78
CA PHE A 155 18.31 -7.40 19.74
C PHE A 155 18.92 -7.32 21.15
N THR A 156 19.39 -6.15 21.54
CA THR A 156 19.69 -5.86 22.94
C THR A 156 18.40 -5.54 23.72
N ARG A 157 18.44 -5.69 25.07
CA ARG A 157 17.30 -5.35 25.96
C ARG A 157 16.78 -3.93 25.71
N ASN A 158 17.69 -2.96 25.53
CA ASN A 158 17.32 -1.56 25.28
C ASN A 158 16.61 -1.38 23.93
N LYS A 159 17.03 -2.12 22.88
CA LYS A 159 16.36 -2.07 21.57
C LYS A 159 14.97 -2.66 21.60
N LYS A 160 14.75 -3.74 22.35
CA LYS A 160 13.39 -4.31 22.57
C LYS A 160 12.48 -3.28 23.24
N PHE A 161 13.00 -2.56 24.23
CA PHE A 161 12.25 -1.51 24.92
C PHE A 161 11.92 -0.32 23.98
N ILE A 162 12.91 0.13 23.20
CA ILE A 162 12.68 1.20 22.20
C ILE A 162 11.64 0.77 21.17
N MET A 163 11.69 -0.48 20.70
CA MET A 163 10.67 -1.00 19.78
C MET A 163 9.28 -1.04 20.40
N ALA A 164 9.17 -1.47 21.66
CA ALA A 164 7.90 -1.44 22.39
C ALA A 164 7.36 -0.01 22.52
N LEU A 165 8.23 0.98 22.78
CA LEU A 165 7.87 2.40 22.81
C LEU A 165 7.43 2.92 21.44
N ILE A 166 8.13 2.55 20.37
CA ILE A 166 7.74 2.91 18.99
C ILE A 166 6.37 2.31 18.66
N TRP A 167 6.15 1.03 18.96
CA TRP A 167 4.87 0.36 18.77
C TRP A 167 3.75 1.02 19.59
N GLY A 168 3.99 1.25 20.88
CA GLY A 168 3.05 1.97 21.75
C GLY A 168 2.75 3.38 21.24
N GLY A 169 3.78 4.11 20.80
CA GLY A 169 3.63 5.43 20.18
C GLY A 169 2.80 5.40 18.89
N LEU A 170 3.04 4.43 18.02
CA LEU A 170 2.23 4.24 16.80
C LEU A 170 0.78 3.91 17.12
N CYS A 171 0.52 3.10 18.15
CA CYS A 171 -0.84 2.81 18.61
C CYS A 171 -1.54 4.08 19.13
N VAL A 172 -0.84 4.92 19.91
CA VAL A 172 -1.38 6.21 20.40
C VAL A 172 -1.63 7.16 19.23
N VAL A 173 -0.66 7.30 18.32
CA VAL A 173 -0.81 8.17 17.13
C VAL A 173 -1.96 7.68 16.28
N SER A 174 -2.11 6.38 16.06
CA SER A 174 -3.21 5.83 15.26
C SER A 174 -4.59 6.07 15.89
N SER A 175 -4.69 6.07 17.23
CA SER A 175 -5.93 6.44 17.93
C SER A 175 -6.27 7.94 17.81
N MET A 176 -5.26 8.77 17.54
CA MET A 176 -5.43 10.22 17.32
C MET A 176 -5.63 10.59 15.84
N ILE A 177 -5.48 9.63 14.92
CA ILE A 177 -5.63 9.87 13.46
C ILE A 177 -6.95 10.58 13.11
N PRO A 178 -8.12 10.22 13.66
CA PRO A 178 -9.36 10.94 13.38
C PRO A 178 -9.27 12.44 13.70
N SER A 179 -8.69 12.79 14.84
CA SER A 179 -8.52 14.18 15.26
C SER A 179 -7.46 14.92 14.46
N LEU A 180 -6.39 14.23 14.03
CA LEU A 180 -5.33 14.78 13.20
C LEU A 180 -5.72 14.84 11.71
N ALA A 181 -6.61 13.97 11.27
CA ALA A 181 -7.08 13.93 9.90
C ALA A 181 -7.73 15.26 9.48
N GLY A 182 -8.49 15.88 10.37
CA GLY A 182 -9.08 17.20 10.12
C GLY A 182 -8.08 18.34 9.91
N ILE A 183 -6.81 18.13 10.33
CA ILE A 183 -5.72 19.11 10.10
C ILE A 183 -5.00 18.86 8.77
N ILE A 184 -4.95 17.60 8.33
CA ILE A 184 -4.11 17.15 7.21
C ILE A 184 -4.93 16.97 5.93
N PHE A 185 -6.20 16.57 6.06
CA PHE A 185 -7.07 16.26 4.91
C PHE A 185 -8.18 17.29 4.75
N PRO A 186 -8.64 17.54 3.53
CA PRO A 186 -9.83 18.34 3.27
C PRO A 186 -11.07 17.81 4.01
N ALA A 187 -11.96 18.72 4.44
CA ALA A 187 -13.10 18.39 5.28
C ALA A 187 -14.03 17.33 4.67
N ASP A 188 -14.23 17.36 3.33
CA ASP A 188 -15.03 16.41 2.56
C ASP A 188 -14.49 14.97 2.68
N LYS A 189 -13.17 14.79 2.73
CA LYS A 189 -12.54 13.48 2.93
C LYS A 189 -12.64 13.01 4.37
N VAL A 190 -12.52 13.93 5.33
CA VAL A 190 -12.69 13.61 6.75
C VAL A 190 -14.12 13.13 7.01
N GLU A 191 -15.12 13.84 6.51
CA GLU A 191 -16.54 13.48 6.61
C GLU A 191 -16.78 12.11 5.98
N LEU A 192 -16.29 11.88 4.74
CA LEU A 192 -16.48 10.62 4.04
C LEU A 192 -15.86 9.44 4.78
N TYR A 193 -14.61 9.56 5.25
CA TYR A 193 -13.89 8.43 5.85
C TYR A 193 -14.15 8.23 7.33
N PHE A 194 -14.48 9.30 8.07
CA PHE A 194 -14.63 9.23 9.52
C PHE A 194 -16.07 9.34 9.99
N GLU A 195 -16.96 10.01 9.28
CA GLU A 195 -18.37 10.06 9.66
C GLU A 195 -19.18 8.95 8.98
N THR A 196 -19.00 8.74 7.68
CA THR A 196 -19.77 7.71 6.95
C THR A 196 -19.25 6.27 7.23
N TYR A 197 -17.94 6.09 7.42
CA TYR A 197 -17.36 4.77 7.67
C TYR A 197 -17.00 4.52 9.14
N ALA A 198 -16.96 5.54 10.00
CA ALA A 198 -16.60 5.41 11.40
C ALA A 198 -17.75 4.93 12.29
N GLU A 199 -18.99 5.05 11.87
CA GLU A 199 -20.12 4.40 12.58
C GLU A 199 -19.99 2.87 12.66
N SER A 200 -19.13 2.28 11.84
CA SER A 200 -18.79 0.85 11.89
C SER A 200 -17.37 0.57 12.37
N SER A 201 -16.61 1.59 12.76
CA SER A 201 -15.21 1.40 13.17
C SER A 201 -15.11 0.94 14.59
N ASP A 202 -15.37 -0.29 14.77
CA ASP A 202 -15.15 -0.97 16.01
C ASP A 202 -13.68 -0.87 16.40
N ILE A 203 -13.46 -0.55 17.66
CA ILE A 203 -12.22 -0.79 18.39
C ILE A 203 -11.63 -2.17 18.06
N PHE A 204 -12.48 -3.14 17.71
CA PHE A 204 -12.11 -4.47 17.24
C PHE A 204 -11.40 -4.52 15.89
N LYS A 205 -11.74 -3.65 14.93
CA LYS A 205 -10.97 -3.54 13.68
C LYS A 205 -9.57 -3.03 13.97
N PHE A 206 -9.47 -2.02 14.83
CA PHE A 206 -8.18 -1.49 15.24
C PHE A 206 -7.35 -2.53 16.01
N LEU A 207 -7.94 -3.25 16.97
CA LEU A 207 -7.26 -4.32 17.72
C LEU A 207 -6.87 -5.49 16.82
N PHE A 208 -7.70 -5.85 15.85
CA PHE A 208 -7.37 -6.86 14.85
C PHE A 208 -6.15 -6.42 14.01
N TRP A 209 -6.12 -5.18 13.56
CA TRP A 209 -4.98 -4.61 12.81
C TRP A 209 -3.72 -4.44 13.66
N ALA A 210 -3.87 -4.14 14.93
CA ALA A 210 -2.75 -3.99 15.85
C ALA A 210 -2.19 -5.32 16.35
N SER A 211 -2.93 -6.41 16.21
CA SER A 211 -2.53 -7.76 16.65
C SER A 211 -1.81 -8.57 15.57
N LEU A 212 -1.83 -8.11 14.32
CA LEU A 212 -1.12 -8.69 13.18
C LEU A 212 0.23 -8.04 12.96
#